data_cc874f8fc7b496cf6a9962cf702bb01c
#
_entry.id   cc874f8fc7b496cf6a9962cf702bb01c
#
_cell.length_a   1.000
_cell.length_b   1.000
_cell.length_c   1.000
_cell.angle_alpha   90.00
_cell.angle_beta   90.00
_cell.angle_gamma   90.00
#
_symmetry.space_group_name_H-M   'P 1'
#
loop_
_entity.id
_entity.type
_entity.pdbx_description
1 polymer ?
#
loop_
_entity_poly.entity_id
_entity_poly.type
_entity_poly.pdbx_seq_one_letter_code
_entity_poly.pdbx_strand_id
1 'polypeptide(L)'
;MSMGTPHAVMVMGLPASGKSTITKSFADRGYLVLNRDAAGGRVRDLVDPFKRRLLAGRDVVLDNTFVTLEHRAPFTEAARKLGVPLECHWMQTSFEDCSVNACGRMFERYRWVFMTASDIKDHPEASEDPNIFPIAVLFAMKKKLEGVKKKGVWEVPCGKPTMDEGFSRIVKFAEPA
;
A
#
# COMPACT_ATOMS: atom_id res chain seq x y z
N MET A 1 5.58 -28.29 -19.62
CA MET A 1 5.84 -26.85 -19.74
C MET A 1 6.39 -26.39 -18.41
N SER A 2 7.67 -25.97 -18.37
CA SER A 2 8.25 -25.39 -17.15
C SER A 2 7.50 -24.07 -16.88
N MET A 3 6.62 -24.05 -15.88
CA MET A 3 6.09 -22.79 -15.39
C MET A 3 7.27 -22.06 -14.74
N GLY A 4 7.62 -20.90 -15.27
CA GLY A 4 8.67 -20.06 -14.70
C GLY A 4 8.35 -19.75 -13.21
N THR A 5 9.37 -19.41 -12.43
CA THR A 5 9.15 -18.98 -11.04
C THR A 5 8.19 -17.79 -11.05
N PRO A 6 7.08 -17.82 -10.27
CA PRO A 6 6.18 -16.70 -10.20
C PRO A 6 6.88 -15.46 -9.66
N HIS A 7 6.37 -14.29 -10.00
CA HIS A 7 6.90 -13.01 -9.57
C HIS A 7 5.90 -12.28 -8.67
N ALA A 8 6.39 -11.65 -7.62
CA ALA A 8 5.56 -10.89 -6.70
C ALA A 8 6.01 -9.44 -6.60
N VAL A 9 5.05 -8.54 -6.54
CA VAL A 9 5.28 -7.10 -6.39
C VAL A 9 4.46 -6.57 -5.23
N MET A 10 5.06 -5.76 -4.38
CA MET A 10 4.39 -4.99 -3.34
C MET A 10 4.41 -3.51 -3.72
N VAL A 11 3.25 -2.95 -3.99
CA VAL A 11 3.09 -1.50 -4.23
C VAL A 11 2.75 -0.84 -2.91
N MET A 12 3.59 0.09 -2.46
CA MET A 12 3.43 0.78 -1.18
C MET A 12 3.51 2.30 -1.31
N GLY A 13 2.96 3.01 -0.34
CA GLY A 13 2.97 4.46 -0.25
C GLY A 13 1.76 5.01 0.49
N LEU A 14 1.74 6.31 0.73
CA LEU A 14 0.62 6.99 1.37
C LEU A 14 -0.68 6.84 0.56
N PRO A 15 -1.85 6.96 1.17
CA PRO A 15 -3.11 7.13 0.42
C PRO A 15 -2.98 8.29 -0.58
N ALA A 16 -3.64 8.18 -1.71
CA ALA A 16 -3.60 9.16 -2.81
C ALA A 16 -2.22 9.40 -3.44
N SER A 17 -1.23 8.51 -3.24
CA SER A 17 0.11 8.61 -3.83
C SER A 17 0.25 8.05 -5.25
N GLY A 18 -0.86 7.66 -5.91
CA GLY A 18 -0.80 7.10 -7.27
C GLY A 18 -0.58 5.59 -7.35
N LYS A 19 -0.63 4.85 -6.25
CA LYS A 19 -0.47 3.37 -6.24
C LYS A 19 -1.34 2.66 -7.25
N SER A 20 -2.61 3.06 -7.37
CA SER A 20 -3.58 2.41 -8.26
C SER A 20 -3.15 2.42 -9.72
N THR A 21 -2.44 3.45 -10.18
CA THR A 21 -1.90 3.55 -11.54
C THR A 21 -0.85 2.46 -11.78
N ILE A 22 0.07 2.29 -10.83
CA ILE A 22 1.12 1.27 -10.89
C ILE A 22 0.49 -0.13 -10.78
N THR A 23 -0.42 -0.33 -9.82
CA THR A 23 -1.14 -1.61 -9.65
C THR A 23 -1.88 -2.00 -10.93
N LYS A 24 -2.56 -1.04 -11.59
CA LYS A 24 -3.24 -1.27 -12.86
C LYS A 24 -2.28 -1.75 -13.94
N SER A 25 -1.09 -1.17 -14.06
CA SER A 25 -0.10 -1.59 -15.05
C SER A 25 0.36 -3.04 -14.86
N PHE A 26 0.38 -3.55 -13.62
CA PHE A 26 0.62 -4.96 -13.32
C PHE A 26 -0.59 -5.82 -13.64
N ALA A 27 -1.80 -5.38 -13.30
CA ALA A 27 -3.03 -6.09 -13.63
C ALA A 27 -3.18 -6.29 -15.15
N ASP A 28 -2.89 -5.25 -15.93
CA ASP A 28 -2.93 -5.28 -17.40
C ASP A 28 -1.90 -6.28 -17.99
N ARG A 29 -0.84 -6.62 -17.25
CA ARG A 29 0.14 -7.67 -17.57
C ARG A 29 -0.22 -9.07 -17.05
N GLY A 30 -1.39 -9.23 -16.44
CA GLY A 30 -1.91 -10.51 -15.97
C GLY A 30 -1.57 -10.86 -14.51
N TYR A 31 -1.01 -9.94 -13.73
CA TYR A 31 -0.82 -10.14 -12.30
C TYR A 31 -2.16 -10.17 -11.57
N LEU A 32 -2.27 -11.07 -10.59
CA LEU A 32 -3.42 -11.10 -9.71
C LEU A 32 -3.28 -10.02 -8.62
N VAL A 33 -4.23 -9.11 -8.59
CA VAL A 33 -4.25 -8.03 -7.59
C VAL A 33 -4.79 -8.56 -6.26
N LEU A 34 -4.06 -8.30 -5.18
CA LEU A 34 -4.50 -8.51 -3.81
C LEU A 34 -4.53 -7.15 -3.10
N ASN A 35 -5.73 -6.67 -2.83
CA ASN A 35 -5.99 -5.39 -2.16
C ASN A 35 -6.92 -5.63 -0.97
N ARG A 36 -6.60 -5.04 0.19
CA ARG A 36 -7.39 -5.17 1.41
C ARG A 36 -8.79 -4.54 1.25
N ASP A 37 -8.87 -3.39 0.58
CA ASP A 37 -10.14 -2.66 0.46
C ASP A 37 -11.16 -3.44 -0.38
N ALA A 38 -10.67 -4.22 -1.35
CA ALA A 38 -11.51 -5.14 -2.13
C ALA A 38 -11.81 -6.45 -1.39
N ALA A 39 -10.85 -6.96 -0.60
CA ALA A 39 -10.99 -8.25 0.09
C ALA A 39 -11.70 -8.14 1.45
N GLY A 40 -11.70 -6.97 2.06
CA GLY A 40 -12.11 -6.75 3.44
C GLY A 40 -11.08 -7.25 4.46
N GLY A 41 -11.35 -7.05 5.74
CA GLY A 41 -10.50 -7.54 6.83
C GLY A 41 -9.21 -6.74 7.04
N ARG A 42 -8.17 -7.40 7.53
CA ARG A 42 -6.87 -6.81 7.84
C ARG A 42 -5.84 -7.13 6.76
N VAL A 43 -4.81 -6.30 6.62
CA VAL A 43 -3.70 -6.53 5.67
C VAL A 43 -3.09 -7.93 5.83
N ARG A 44 -2.90 -8.39 7.07
CA ARG A 44 -2.36 -9.73 7.35
C ARG A 44 -3.21 -10.87 6.82
N ASP A 45 -4.50 -10.66 6.66
CA ASP A 45 -5.44 -11.69 6.19
C ASP A 45 -5.22 -11.99 4.68
N LEU A 46 -4.49 -11.13 3.97
CA LEU A 46 -4.06 -11.35 2.58
C LEU A 46 -2.86 -12.30 2.44
N VAL A 47 -2.19 -12.67 3.53
CA VAL A 47 -0.97 -13.50 3.47
C VAL A 47 -1.26 -14.90 2.94
N ASP A 48 -2.35 -15.52 3.38
CA ASP A 48 -2.71 -16.88 2.91
C ASP A 48 -3.22 -16.88 1.45
N PRO A 49 -4.08 -15.94 1.01
CA PRO A 49 -4.33 -15.75 -0.42
C PRO A 49 -3.06 -15.53 -1.24
N PHE A 50 -2.13 -14.70 -0.77
CA PHE A 50 -0.85 -14.46 -1.42
C PHE A 50 -0.05 -15.76 -1.63
N LYS A 51 0.16 -16.54 -0.56
CA LYS A 51 0.87 -17.83 -0.64
C LYS A 51 0.19 -18.78 -1.63
N ARG A 52 -1.13 -18.95 -1.54
CA ARG A 52 -1.88 -19.86 -2.42
C ARG A 52 -1.71 -19.52 -3.89
N ARG A 53 -1.70 -18.23 -4.22
CA ARG A 53 -1.54 -17.78 -5.61
C ARG A 53 -0.12 -18.01 -6.13
N LEU A 54 0.90 -17.74 -5.32
CA LEU A 54 2.28 -18.03 -5.67
C LEU A 54 2.52 -19.54 -5.85
N LEU A 55 1.99 -20.37 -4.96
CA LEU A 55 2.05 -21.83 -5.09
C LEU A 55 1.34 -22.35 -6.35
N ALA A 56 0.32 -21.65 -6.80
CA ALA A 56 -0.36 -21.93 -8.08
C ALA A 56 0.40 -21.38 -9.32
N GLY A 57 1.64 -20.90 -9.14
CA GLY A 57 2.46 -20.36 -10.24
C GLY A 57 1.96 -19.04 -10.81
N ARG A 58 1.18 -18.26 -10.05
CA ARG A 58 0.60 -17.00 -10.53
C ARG A 58 1.39 -15.80 -10.02
N ASP A 59 1.64 -14.86 -10.91
CA ASP A 59 2.19 -13.56 -10.55
C ASP A 59 1.18 -12.76 -9.73
N VAL A 60 1.68 -12.06 -8.69
CA VAL A 60 0.83 -11.34 -7.74
C VAL A 60 1.32 -9.93 -7.52
N VAL A 61 0.40 -8.97 -7.52
CA VAL A 61 0.65 -7.61 -7.04
C VAL A 61 -0.16 -7.34 -5.77
N LEU A 62 0.54 -6.95 -4.72
CA LEU A 62 -0.03 -6.53 -3.43
C LEU A 62 -0.20 -5.01 -3.48
N ASP A 63 -1.43 -4.53 -3.36
CA ASP A 63 -1.76 -3.09 -3.36
C ASP A 63 -2.31 -2.67 -1.99
N ASN A 64 -1.48 -1.95 -1.23
CA ASN A 64 -1.89 -1.36 0.04
C ASN A 64 -0.91 -0.25 0.45
N THR A 65 -1.16 0.40 1.57
CA THR A 65 -0.25 1.44 2.07
C THR A 65 1.08 0.89 2.55
N PHE A 66 1.10 -0.27 3.20
CA PHE A 66 2.29 -0.98 3.72
C PHE A 66 3.31 -0.09 4.45
N VAL A 67 2.82 0.92 5.15
CA VAL A 67 3.65 1.97 5.76
C VAL A 67 4.51 1.49 6.94
N THR A 68 4.22 0.33 7.52
CA THR A 68 4.99 -0.21 8.65
C THR A 68 5.64 -1.55 8.30
N LEU A 69 6.76 -1.87 8.97
CA LEU A 69 7.43 -3.16 8.84
C LEU A 69 6.48 -4.32 9.22
N GLU A 70 5.66 -4.13 10.25
CA GLU A 70 4.66 -5.12 10.69
C GLU A 70 3.71 -5.51 9.55
N HIS A 71 3.32 -4.56 8.70
CA HIS A 71 2.48 -4.84 7.55
C HIS A 71 3.22 -5.57 6.43
N ARG A 72 4.52 -5.32 6.25
CA ARG A 72 5.33 -5.90 5.15
C ARG A 72 5.92 -7.27 5.50
N ALA A 73 6.38 -7.44 6.75
CA ALA A 73 7.12 -8.62 7.18
C ALA A 73 6.43 -9.98 6.89
N PRO A 74 5.12 -10.14 7.07
CA PRO A 74 4.47 -11.42 6.76
C PRO A 74 4.56 -11.82 5.28
N PHE A 75 4.58 -10.85 4.37
CA PHE A 75 4.66 -11.09 2.92
C PHE A 75 6.10 -11.36 2.47
N THR A 76 7.07 -10.59 2.98
CA THR A 76 8.49 -10.82 2.67
C THR A 76 8.94 -12.17 3.19
N GLU A 77 8.51 -12.57 4.38
CA GLU A 77 8.78 -13.88 4.95
C GLU A 77 8.11 -15.01 4.16
N ALA A 78 6.85 -14.81 3.71
CA ALA A 78 6.15 -15.79 2.89
C ALA A 78 6.84 -15.98 1.53
N ALA A 79 7.21 -14.90 0.85
CA ALA A 79 7.93 -14.94 -0.42
C ALA A 79 9.29 -15.63 -0.27
N ARG A 80 10.04 -15.30 0.77
CA ARG A 80 11.33 -15.92 1.09
C ARG A 80 11.20 -17.43 1.30
N LYS A 81 10.21 -17.89 2.06
CA LYS A 81 9.96 -19.32 2.31
C LYS A 81 9.59 -20.08 1.05
N LEU A 82 8.92 -19.43 0.10
CA LEU A 82 8.52 -20.02 -1.17
C LEU A 82 9.60 -19.89 -2.26
N GLY A 83 10.72 -19.22 -1.98
CA GLY A 83 11.75 -18.95 -2.97
C GLY A 83 11.31 -18.04 -4.12
N VAL A 84 10.29 -17.21 -3.88
CA VAL A 84 9.72 -16.30 -4.87
C VAL A 84 10.31 -14.90 -4.69
N PRO A 85 10.85 -14.27 -5.76
CA PRO A 85 11.30 -12.89 -5.67
C PRO A 85 10.12 -11.95 -5.42
N LEU A 86 10.26 -11.06 -4.43
CA LEU A 86 9.30 -10.02 -4.10
C LEU A 86 9.95 -8.65 -4.30
N GLU A 87 9.48 -7.90 -5.29
CA GLU A 87 9.91 -6.51 -5.49
C GLU A 87 9.03 -5.55 -4.68
N CYS A 88 9.63 -4.45 -4.19
CA CYS A 88 8.91 -3.34 -3.59
C CYS A 88 8.88 -2.15 -4.54
N HIS A 89 7.70 -1.71 -4.93
CA HIS A 89 7.44 -0.51 -5.69
C HIS A 89 6.93 0.58 -4.74
N TRP A 90 7.83 1.47 -4.35
CA TRP A 90 7.56 2.49 -3.35
C TRP A 90 7.24 3.85 -3.97
N MET A 91 5.99 4.29 -3.80
CA MET A 91 5.55 5.61 -4.20
C MET A 91 6.06 6.64 -3.20
N GLN A 92 6.97 7.52 -3.65
CA GLN A 92 7.58 8.59 -2.85
C GLN A 92 6.88 9.94 -3.03
N THR A 93 5.62 9.93 -3.46
CA THR A 93 4.78 11.12 -3.55
C THR A 93 4.78 11.87 -2.22
N SER A 94 5.01 13.18 -2.28
CA SER A 94 5.07 14.02 -1.08
C SER A 94 3.76 13.95 -0.28
N PHE A 95 3.84 14.27 1.00
CA PHE A 95 2.63 14.33 1.83
C PHE A 95 1.68 15.42 1.34
N GLU A 96 2.24 16.53 0.90
CA GLU A 96 1.53 17.69 0.37
C GLU A 96 0.74 17.31 -0.88
N ASP A 97 1.37 16.63 -1.83
CA ASP A 97 0.72 16.18 -3.06
C ASP A 97 -0.31 15.09 -2.80
N CYS A 98 -0.02 14.15 -1.89
CA CYS A 98 -1.03 13.19 -1.43
C CYS A 98 -2.26 13.90 -0.85
N SER A 99 -2.05 14.99 -0.10
CA SER A 99 -3.13 15.78 0.50
C SER A 99 -3.93 16.52 -0.57
N VAL A 100 -3.25 17.14 -1.54
CA VAL A 100 -3.89 17.81 -2.68
C VAL A 100 -4.71 16.80 -3.49
N ASN A 101 -4.13 15.64 -3.83
CA ASN A 101 -4.82 14.59 -4.58
C ASN A 101 -6.05 14.05 -3.84
N ALA A 102 -5.96 13.88 -2.52
CA ALA A 102 -7.08 13.43 -1.71
C ALA A 102 -8.19 14.49 -1.65
N CYS A 103 -7.84 15.75 -1.38
CA CYS A 103 -8.80 16.86 -1.36
C CYS A 103 -9.46 17.06 -2.72
N GLY A 104 -8.68 17.03 -3.81
CA GLY A 104 -9.17 17.16 -5.18
C GLY A 104 -10.22 16.10 -5.49
N ARG A 105 -9.93 14.83 -5.19
CA ARG A 105 -10.85 13.71 -5.37
C ARG A 105 -12.16 13.88 -4.60
N MET A 106 -12.10 14.30 -3.36
CA MET A 106 -13.28 14.56 -2.53
C MET A 106 -14.09 15.70 -3.11
N PHE A 107 -13.43 16.81 -3.46
CA PHE A 107 -14.10 17.99 -4.00
C PHE A 107 -14.74 17.73 -5.38
N GLU A 108 -14.06 17.02 -6.25
CA GLU A 108 -14.62 16.65 -7.56
C GLU A 108 -15.90 15.83 -7.42
N ARG A 109 -15.92 14.87 -6.47
CA ARG A 109 -17.00 13.92 -6.34
C ARG A 109 -18.14 14.41 -5.46
N TYR A 110 -17.80 15.08 -4.33
CA TYR A 110 -18.78 15.46 -3.31
C TYR A 110 -18.93 16.98 -3.13
N ARG A 111 -18.11 17.77 -3.81
CA ARG A 111 -18.01 19.24 -3.62
C ARG A 111 -17.68 19.63 -2.17
N TRP A 112 -17.06 18.72 -1.43
CA TRP A 112 -16.70 18.86 -0.03
C TRP A 112 -15.36 18.18 0.27
N VAL A 113 -14.67 18.61 1.33
CA VAL A 113 -13.45 17.98 1.82
C VAL A 113 -13.69 17.49 3.24
N PHE A 114 -13.57 16.19 3.45
CA PHE A 114 -13.78 15.56 4.74
C PHE A 114 -12.47 15.57 5.54
N MET A 115 -12.45 16.33 6.64
CA MET A 115 -11.27 16.47 7.51
C MET A 115 -11.20 15.34 8.53
N THR A 116 -12.35 14.95 9.10
CA THR A 116 -12.47 13.97 10.18
C THR A 116 -13.39 12.80 9.80
N ALA A 117 -13.32 11.73 10.58
CA ALA A 117 -14.23 10.58 10.40
C ALA A 117 -15.69 10.95 10.67
N SER A 118 -15.94 11.97 11.50
CA SER A 118 -17.30 12.46 11.76
C SER A 118 -17.90 13.08 10.51
N ASP A 119 -17.09 13.88 9.78
CA ASP A 119 -17.57 14.55 8.56
C ASP A 119 -18.05 13.55 7.51
N ILE A 120 -17.38 12.38 7.40
CA ILE A 120 -17.79 11.32 6.44
C ILE A 120 -19.08 10.64 6.90
N LYS A 121 -19.29 10.45 8.19
CA LYS A 121 -20.50 9.77 8.69
C LYS A 121 -21.78 10.54 8.36
N ASP A 122 -21.68 11.87 8.27
CA ASP A 122 -22.80 12.72 7.92
C ASP A 122 -23.10 12.72 6.41
N HIS A 123 -22.28 12.00 5.60
CA HIS A 123 -22.40 11.82 4.16
C HIS A 123 -22.45 10.33 3.79
N PRO A 124 -23.61 9.67 3.76
CA PRO A 124 -23.74 8.23 3.52
C PRO A 124 -23.03 7.74 2.26
N GLU A 125 -23.17 8.48 1.14
CA GLU A 125 -22.53 8.12 -0.14
C GLU A 125 -20.99 8.14 -0.03
N ALA A 126 -20.42 9.06 0.73
CA ALA A 126 -18.97 9.13 0.94
C ALA A 126 -18.48 8.05 1.89
N SER A 127 -19.29 7.63 2.86
CA SER A 127 -18.92 6.59 3.83
C SER A 127 -18.81 5.20 3.19
N GLU A 128 -19.50 4.98 2.09
CA GLU A 128 -19.46 3.72 1.32
C GLU A 128 -18.38 3.71 0.23
N ASP A 129 -17.74 4.86 -0.04
CA ASP A 129 -16.69 4.95 -1.05
C ASP A 129 -15.31 4.59 -0.49
N PRO A 130 -14.73 3.44 -0.87
CA PRO A 130 -13.42 3.00 -0.36
C PRO A 130 -12.24 3.91 -0.77
N ASN A 131 -12.46 4.82 -1.73
CA ASN A 131 -11.44 5.78 -2.19
C ASN A 131 -11.49 7.10 -1.43
N ILE A 132 -12.49 7.28 -0.58
CA ILE A 132 -12.66 8.47 0.25
C ILE A 132 -12.29 8.15 1.70
N PHE A 133 -11.46 8.99 2.27
CA PHE A 133 -11.01 8.88 3.65
C PHE A 133 -10.74 10.28 4.21
N PRO A 134 -10.93 10.50 5.52
CA PRO A 134 -10.69 11.81 6.12
C PRO A 134 -9.22 12.20 6.02
N ILE A 135 -8.93 13.47 5.80
CA ILE A 135 -7.54 13.97 5.73
C ILE A 135 -6.73 13.64 6.99
N ALA A 136 -7.38 13.56 8.14
CA ALA A 136 -6.74 13.11 9.38
C ALA A 136 -6.03 11.74 9.26
N VAL A 137 -6.50 10.86 8.37
CA VAL A 137 -5.87 9.55 8.09
C VAL A 137 -4.49 9.74 7.47
N LEU A 138 -4.31 10.70 6.56
CA LEU A 138 -3.00 11.01 5.97
C LEU A 138 -1.99 11.44 7.03
N PHE A 139 -2.40 12.32 7.96
CA PHE A 139 -1.54 12.74 9.07
C PHE A 139 -1.14 11.57 9.97
N ALA A 140 -2.08 10.69 10.29
CA ALA A 140 -1.80 9.51 11.09
C ALA A 140 -0.82 8.54 10.37
N MET A 141 -0.96 8.37 9.07
CA MET A 141 -0.07 7.52 8.27
C MET A 141 1.31 8.16 8.07
N LYS A 142 1.39 9.48 7.87
CA LYS A 142 2.66 10.21 7.81
C LYS A 142 3.48 9.96 9.08
N LYS A 143 2.87 10.07 10.26
CA LYS A 143 3.53 9.81 11.54
C LYS A 143 4.08 8.37 11.62
N LYS A 144 3.34 7.38 11.12
CA LYS A 144 3.80 5.99 11.07
C LYS A 144 4.95 5.82 10.08
N LEU A 145 4.90 6.52 8.94
CA LEU A 145 5.93 6.46 7.91
C LEU A 145 7.25 7.09 8.38
N GLU A 146 7.21 8.16 9.15
CA GLU A 146 8.37 8.88 9.66
C GLU A 146 8.96 8.22 10.93
N GLY A 147 8.27 7.27 11.51
CA GLY A 147 8.62 6.64 12.80
C GLY A 147 8.24 7.53 14.00
N VAL A 148 7.76 6.90 15.06
CA VAL A 148 7.42 7.63 16.30
C VAL A 148 8.68 7.73 17.15
N LYS A 149 9.18 8.95 17.37
CA LYS A 149 10.19 9.23 18.40
C LYS A 149 9.53 9.10 19.77
N LYS A 150 9.63 7.93 20.40
CA LYS A 150 9.39 7.83 21.85
C LYS A 150 10.59 8.42 22.58
N LYS A 151 10.32 9.25 23.59
CA LYS A 151 11.34 9.88 24.44
C LYS A 151 12.28 8.79 24.98
N GLY A 152 13.55 8.76 24.51
CA GLY A 152 14.59 7.86 25.02
C GLY A 152 14.78 6.52 24.28
N VAL A 153 14.00 6.19 23.27
CA VAL A 153 14.17 4.99 22.45
C VAL A 153 14.16 5.39 20.96
N TRP A 154 15.23 5.11 20.26
CA TRP A 154 15.30 5.23 18.81
C TRP A 154 14.64 3.98 18.21
N GLU A 155 13.35 4.02 17.96
CA GLU A 155 12.76 3.04 17.06
C GLU A 155 13.24 3.35 15.64
N VAL A 156 13.83 2.37 15.00
CA VAL A 156 14.18 2.45 13.57
C VAL A 156 12.93 2.87 12.81
N PRO A 157 12.97 3.93 11.96
CA PRO A 157 11.80 4.35 11.21
C PRO A 157 11.31 3.20 10.34
N CYS A 158 10.23 2.56 10.75
CA CYS A 158 9.64 1.41 10.02
C CYS A 158 9.06 1.81 8.65
N GLY A 159 9.09 3.13 8.34
CA GLY A 159 8.45 3.67 7.15
C GLY A 159 9.13 3.34 5.83
N LYS A 160 10.45 3.24 5.83
CA LYS A 160 11.22 3.05 4.58
C LYS A 160 11.47 1.55 4.35
N PRO A 161 11.12 1.00 3.19
CA PRO A 161 11.46 -0.38 2.86
C PRO A 161 12.97 -0.52 2.67
N THR A 162 13.53 -1.63 3.13
CA THR A 162 14.94 -1.96 2.99
C THR A 162 15.14 -3.34 2.39
N MET A 163 16.31 -3.58 1.80
CA MET A 163 16.66 -4.92 1.28
C MET A 163 16.76 -5.96 2.40
N ASP A 164 17.10 -5.53 3.62
CA ASP A 164 17.21 -6.41 4.81
C ASP A 164 15.85 -7.03 5.20
N GLU A 165 14.73 -6.43 4.77
CA GLU A 165 13.40 -7.01 4.95
C GLU A 165 13.15 -8.22 4.05
N GLY A 166 14.01 -8.51 3.09
CA GLY A 166 13.91 -9.62 2.16
C GLY A 166 13.32 -9.27 0.79
N PHE A 167 13.26 -8.00 0.43
CA PHE A 167 12.92 -7.59 -0.93
C PHE A 167 14.06 -7.93 -1.90
N SER A 168 13.71 -8.49 -3.06
CA SER A 168 14.66 -8.75 -4.15
C SER A 168 15.10 -7.47 -4.87
N ARG A 169 14.24 -6.44 -4.85
CA ARG A 169 14.46 -5.13 -5.46
C ARG A 169 13.55 -4.08 -4.82
N ILE A 170 14.05 -2.83 -4.73
CA ILE A 170 13.25 -1.67 -4.34
C ILE A 170 13.29 -0.66 -5.48
N VAL A 171 12.12 -0.40 -6.09
CA VAL A 171 11.90 0.60 -7.11
C VAL A 171 11.23 1.80 -6.48
N LYS A 172 11.84 2.97 -6.58
CA LYS A 172 11.32 4.23 -6.03
C LYS A 172 10.69 5.04 -7.15
N PHE A 173 9.44 5.42 -6.96
CA PHE A 173 8.74 6.33 -7.85
C PHE A 173 8.74 7.71 -7.17
N ALA A 174 9.71 8.54 -7.50
CA ALA A 174 9.68 9.96 -7.17
C ALA A 174 8.80 10.68 -8.20
N GLU A 175 8.16 11.76 -7.80
CA GLU A 175 7.50 12.63 -8.76
C GLU A 175 8.54 13.19 -9.73
N PRO A 176 8.19 13.37 -11.02
CA PRO A 176 8.99 14.16 -11.92
C PRO A 176 9.09 15.58 -11.34
N ALA A 177 10.33 16.08 -11.24
CA ALA A 177 10.62 17.44 -10.81
C ALA A 177 9.98 18.48 -11.71
#